data_95f439b71b60f876169227d062a985f5
#
_entry.id   95f439b71b60f876169227d062a985f5
#
_cell.length_a   1.000
_cell.length_b   1.000
_cell.length_c   1.000
_cell.angle_alpha   90.00
_cell.angle_beta   90.00
_cell.angle_gamma   90.00
#
_symmetry.space_group_name_H-M   'P 1'
#
loop_
_entity.id
_entity.type
_entity.pdbx_description
1 polymer ?
#
loop_
_entity_poly.entity_id
_entity_poly.type
_entity_poly.pdbx_seq_one_letter_code
_entity_poly.pdbx_strand_id
1 'polypeptide(L)'
;MRILTEIRRPNQVHVYLLLQCLSVAARPLRVEELADILAFDFYGTQERTPTPKEHRWWEDQQQAVLYTCSSLITIVDTGHSRVVQFSHFSVEQFLTSDRLSTSHQDISRFYIAPEDAHTTLTQACLATLLRLDGSTSNDKVEHNVPLARYASQHWVEHAQFGMVSSRIEDGIQRLFDSTKPYFSTWLRLYNIDYNDHWNQSGNARVARGSPLYYASLCGFRDLAEHIIKDHPEQVNATGGRRRSPLGAALYKRHFHVAELLHQHGASVDVTDYNNQTLLQAASVDGHSDVARWLLKRGADPISQQNDLGAPIHLATANGHPEVIEMLLEYEVNIDSADKDGRTPLHLASSSGKAEIVRLLLDRGANANAVDKNGWTPLSLTWTTEVERLLLDHGASPGG
;
A
#
# COMPACT_ATOMS: atom_id res chain seq x y z
N MET A 1 -21.95 -29.93 -7.63
CA MET A 1 -22.83 -30.34 -6.52
C MET A 1 -22.47 -31.73 -5.99
N ARG A 2 -22.51 -32.80 -6.79
CA ARG A 2 -22.22 -34.16 -6.34
C ARG A 2 -20.86 -34.32 -5.63
N ILE A 3 -19.82 -33.65 -6.11
CA ILE A 3 -18.48 -33.73 -5.55
C ILE A 3 -18.41 -33.21 -4.10
N LEU A 4 -19.12 -32.12 -3.78
CA LEU A 4 -19.11 -31.56 -2.41
C LEU A 4 -19.82 -32.47 -1.40
N THR A 5 -20.83 -33.25 -1.85
CA THR A 5 -21.53 -34.22 -0.99
C THR A 5 -20.72 -35.49 -0.74
N GLU A 6 -19.77 -35.81 -1.60
CA GLU A 6 -18.90 -37.00 -1.48
C GLU A 6 -17.69 -36.74 -0.54
N ILE A 7 -17.45 -35.49 -0.11
CA ILE A 7 -16.36 -35.18 0.83
C ILE A 7 -16.64 -35.80 2.19
N ARG A 8 -15.75 -36.68 2.64
CA ARG A 8 -15.88 -37.36 3.95
C ARG A 8 -15.94 -36.33 5.10
N ARG A 9 -16.87 -36.53 6.04
CA ARG A 9 -17.08 -35.65 7.18
C ARG A 9 -15.80 -35.22 7.91
N PRO A 10 -14.83 -36.10 8.23
CA PRO A 10 -13.60 -35.70 8.91
C PRO A 10 -12.73 -34.69 8.14
N ASN A 11 -12.84 -34.70 6.81
CA ASN A 11 -11.99 -33.85 5.94
C ASN A 11 -12.66 -32.52 5.57
N GLN A 12 -13.95 -32.35 5.86
CA GLN A 12 -14.72 -31.17 5.40
C GLN A 12 -14.14 -29.85 5.89
N VAL A 13 -13.66 -29.80 7.12
CA VAL A 13 -13.03 -28.60 7.69
C VAL A 13 -11.74 -28.24 6.93
N HIS A 14 -10.88 -29.21 6.68
CA HIS A 14 -9.63 -28.97 5.95
C HIS A 14 -9.87 -28.62 4.49
N VAL A 15 -10.87 -29.28 3.84
CA VAL A 15 -11.30 -28.92 2.49
C VAL A 15 -11.76 -27.48 2.45
N TYR A 16 -12.61 -27.07 3.38
CA TYR A 16 -13.15 -25.72 3.42
C TYR A 16 -12.05 -24.68 3.62
N LEU A 17 -11.13 -24.89 4.57
CA LEU A 17 -9.95 -24.03 4.76
C LEU A 17 -9.10 -23.89 3.50
N LEU A 18 -8.81 -25.03 2.84
CA LEU A 18 -8.03 -25.04 1.61
C LEU A 18 -8.72 -24.24 0.49
N LEU A 19 -10.01 -24.48 0.29
CA LEU A 19 -10.79 -23.77 -0.75
C LEU A 19 -10.90 -22.28 -0.46
N GLN A 20 -11.06 -21.88 0.81
CA GLN A 20 -11.00 -20.47 1.22
C GLN A 20 -9.66 -19.83 0.86
N CYS A 21 -8.55 -20.46 1.23
CA CYS A 21 -7.23 -19.93 0.94
C CYS A 21 -6.97 -19.81 -0.57
N LEU A 22 -7.38 -20.79 -1.35
CA LEU A 22 -7.21 -20.76 -2.81
C LEU A 22 -8.05 -19.68 -3.49
N SER A 23 -9.25 -19.37 -2.97
CA SER A 23 -10.16 -18.40 -3.60
C SER A 23 -9.71 -16.94 -3.45
N VAL A 24 -8.84 -16.64 -2.48
CA VAL A 24 -8.42 -15.25 -2.20
C VAL A 24 -6.91 -15.05 -2.24
N ALA A 25 -6.14 -16.09 -2.54
CA ALA A 25 -4.69 -15.99 -2.55
C ALA A 25 -4.20 -14.98 -3.61
N ALA A 26 -3.33 -14.06 -3.22
CA ALA A 26 -2.76 -13.02 -4.10
C ALA A 26 -1.92 -13.61 -5.26
N ARG A 27 -1.41 -14.82 -5.09
CA ARG A 27 -0.79 -15.65 -6.12
C ARG A 27 -1.09 -17.11 -5.85
N PRO A 28 -0.93 -18.01 -6.84
CA PRO A 28 -1.05 -19.45 -6.60
C PRO A 28 -0.16 -19.90 -5.45
N LEU A 29 -0.75 -20.60 -4.48
CA LEU A 29 -0.03 -21.14 -3.31
C LEU A 29 0.72 -22.41 -3.69
N ARG A 30 1.93 -22.55 -3.15
CA ARG A 30 2.71 -23.77 -3.30
C ARG A 30 2.10 -24.89 -2.44
N VAL A 31 2.37 -26.13 -2.82
CA VAL A 31 1.92 -27.32 -2.06
C VAL A 31 2.38 -27.24 -0.60
N GLU A 32 3.64 -26.85 -0.37
CA GLU A 32 4.26 -26.72 0.93
C GLU A 32 3.61 -25.60 1.76
N GLU A 33 3.24 -24.47 1.12
CA GLU A 33 2.55 -23.34 1.77
C GLU A 33 1.15 -23.73 2.24
N LEU A 34 0.40 -24.47 1.43
CA LEU A 34 -0.91 -24.98 1.82
C LEU A 34 -0.82 -26.05 2.91
N ALA A 35 0.20 -26.91 2.86
CA ALA A 35 0.42 -27.88 3.93
C ALA A 35 0.68 -27.21 5.29
N ASP A 36 1.46 -26.12 5.29
CA ASP A 36 1.68 -25.30 6.49
C ASP A 36 0.35 -24.72 7.02
N ILE A 37 -0.51 -24.18 6.14
CA ILE A 37 -1.82 -23.66 6.54
C ILE A 37 -2.69 -24.75 7.17
N LEU A 38 -2.74 -25.93 6.58
CA LEU A 38 -3.52 -27.05 7.11
C LEU A 38 -3.00 -27.61 8.44
N ALA A 39 -1.75 -27.32 8.78
CA ALA A 39 -1.14 -27.70 10.07
C ALA A 39 -1.60 -26.82 11.24
N PHE A 40 -2.25 -25.67 10.99
CA PHE A 40 -2.80 -24.82 12.06
C PHE A 40 -4.15 -25.31 12.58
N ASP A 41 -4.40 -25.07 13.86
CA ASP A 41 -5.71 -25.24 14.48
C ASP A 41 -6.47 -23.91 14.54
N PHE A 42 -7.44 -23.74 13.64
CA PHE A 42 -8.27 -22.53 13.57
C PHE A 42 -9.47 -22.55 14.54
N TYR A 43 -9.76 -23.70 15.16
CA TYR A 43 -11.01 -23.91 15.93
C TYR A 43 -10.78 -24.32 17.38
N GLY A 44 -9.55 -24.66 17.76
CA GLY A 44 -9.25 -25.31 19.05
C GLY A 44 -8.88 -24.37 20.19
N THR A 45 -8.69 -23.08 19.95
CA THR A 45 -8.25 -22.13 20.98
C THR A 45 -9.22 -20.94 21.10
N GLN A 46 -9.37 -20.40 22.33
CA GLN A 46 -10.07 -19.12 22.58
C GLN A 46 -9.29 -17.92 21.96
N GLU A 47 -8.04 -18.14 21.59
CA GLU A 47 -7.21 -17.14 20.93
C GLU A 47 -7.61 -17.00 19.47
N ARG A 48 -7.77 -15.75 19.00
CA ARG A 48 -8.09 -15.43 17.59
C ARG A 48 -6.97 -15.75 16.61
N THR A 49 -5.78 -16.09 17.10
CA THR A 49 -4.62 -16.49 16.27
C THR A 49 -4.45 -18.01 16.37
N PRO A 50 -4.51 -18.75 15.25
CA PRO A 50 -4.43 -20.21 15.26
C PRO A 50 -3.04 -20.69 15.72
N THR A 51 -3.03 -21.81 16.44
CA THR A 51 -1.81 -22.46 16.95
C THR A 51 -1.45 -23.69 16.10
N PRO A 52 -0.17 -24.06 16.00
CA PRO A 52 0.22 -25.29 15.30
C PRO A 52 -0.29 -26.52 16.04
N LYS A 53 -0.77 -27.50 15.29
CA LYS A 53 -1.12 -28.83 15.83
C LYS A 53 0.16 -29.64 16.03
N GLU A 54 0.46 -30.03 17.27
CA GLU A 54 1.74 -30.67 17.68
C GLU A 54 2.10 -31.97 16.93
N HIS A 55 1.16 -32.61 16.21
CA HIS A 55 1.34 -33.96 15.64
C HIS A 55 1.01 -34.09 14.14
N ARG A 56 0.93 -33.01 13.37
CA ARG A 56 0.60 -33.10 11.94
C ARG A 56 1.60 -32.40 11.03
N TRP A 57 2.86 -32.82 11.09
CA TRP A 57 3.75 -32.65 9.95
C TRP A 57 3.49 -33.81 9.01
N TRP A 58 2.89 -33.53 7.86
CA TRP A 58 2.67 -34.56 6.84
C TRP A 58 4.02 -34.92 6.27
N GLU A 59 4.38 -36.22 6.34
CA GLU A 59 5.57 -36.76 5.67
C GLU A 59 5.49 -36.58 4.16
N ASP A 60 4.26 -36.60 3.61
CA ASP A 60 3.97 -36.29 2.21
C ASP A 60 2.95 -35.14 2.13
N GLN A 61 3.47 -33.91 2.00
CA GLN A 61 2.67 -32.67 1.91
C GLN A 61 1.76 -32.68 0.67
N GLN A 62 2.22 -33.22 -0.44
CA GLN A 62 1.43 -33.34 -1.66
C GLN A 62 0.23 -34.24 -1.46
N GLN A 63 0.44 -35.43 -0.86
CA GLN A 63 -0.66 -36.32 -0.56
C GLN A 63 -1.66 -35.71 0.42
N ALA A 64 -1.19 -34.99 1.42
CA ALA A 64 -2.08 -34.29 2.36
C ALA A 64 -3.04 -33.32 1.64
N VAL A 65 -2.51 -32.49 0.76
CA VAL A 65 -3.31 -31.52 -0.01
C VAL A 65 -4.27 -32.24 -0.98
N LEU A 66 -3.77 -33.22 -1.76
CA LEU A 66 -4.59 -33.97 -2.72
C LEU A 66 -5.67 -34.82 -2.03
N TYR A 67 -5.33 -35.47 -0.90
CA TYR A 67 -6.28 -36.28 -0.15
C TYR A 67 -7.47 -35.51 0.34
N THR A 68 -7.29 -34.18 0.51
CA THR A 68 -8.32 -33.28 1.01
C THR A 68 -9.43 -33.04 -0.02
N CYS A 69 -9.10 -32.74 -1.30
CA CYS A 69 -10.11 -32.47 -2.33
C CYS A 69 -9.61 -32.62 -3.79
N SER A 70 -9.10 -33.81 -4.12
CA SER A 70 -8.47 -34.10 -5.43
C SER A 70 -9.31 -33.87 -6.68
N SER A 71 -10.63 -33.78 -6.54
CA SER A 71 -11.52 -33.51 -7.68
C SER A 71 -11.81 -32.04 -7.92
N LEU A 72 -11.49 -31.16 -6.98
CA LEU A 72 -11.75 -29.72 -7.05
C LEU A 72 -10.48 -28.91 -7.36
N ILE A 73 -9.32 -29.50 -7.11
CA ILE A 73 -8.02 -28.85 -7.27
C ILE A 73 -7.10 -29.67 -8.17
N THR A 74 -6.11 -29.02 -8.73
CA THR A 74 -5.01 -29.64 -9.47
C THR A 74 -3.69 -29.06 -9.00
N ILE A 75 -2.64 -29.88 -9.05
CA ILE A 75 -1.26 -29.45 -8.81
C ILE A 75 -0.60 -29.28 -10.17
N VAL A 76 -0.06 -28.08 -10.38
CA VAL A 76 0.64 -27.71 -11.61
C VAL A 76 2.12 -27.53 -11.29
N ASP A 77 2.97 -28.21 -12.07
CA ASP A 77 4.41 -28.02 -12.01
C ASP A 77 4.79 -26.82 -12.88
N THR A 78 5.42 -25.80 -12.27
CA THR A 78 5.88 -24.59 -12.96
C THR A 78 7.37 -24.64 -13.30
N GLY A 79 8.03 -25.80 -13.14
CA GLY A 79 9.46 -25.99 -13.35
C GLY A 79 10.34 -25.54 -12.17
N HIS A 80 9.85 -24.63 -11.32
CA HIS A 80 10.56 -24.16 -10.12
C HIS A 80 9.81 -24.52 -8.81
N SER A 81 8.53 -24.75 -8.89
CA SER A 81 7.68 -25.11 -7.74
C SER A 81 6.39 -25.79 -8.19
N ARG A 82 5.78 -26.54 -7.30
CA ARG A 82 4.46 -27.12 -7.51
C ARG A 82 3.43 -26.25 -6.85
N VAL A 83 2.50 -25.70 -7.64
CA VAL A 83 1.44 -24.83 -7.15
C VAL A 83 0.08 -25.51 -7.23
N VAL A 84 -0.81 -25.13 -6.31
CA VAL A 84 -2.18 -25.64 -6.26
C VAL A 84 -3.13 -24.61 -6.81
N GLN A 85 -4.06 -25.06 -7.62
CA GLN A 85 -5.12 -24.20 -8.18
C GLN A 85 -6.43 -24.98 -8.33
N PHE A 86 -7.54 -24.27 -8.54
CA PHE A 86 -8.78 -24.94 -8.89
C PHE A 86 -8.64 -25.72 -10.20
N SER A 87 -9.25 -26.91 -10.26
CA SER A 87 -9.24 -27.74 -11.47
C SER A 87 -9.93 -27.06 -12.65
N HIS A 88 -10.87 -26.15 -12.38
CA HIS A 88 -11.54 -25.32 -13.35
C HIS A 88 -12.02 -24.00 -12.68
N PHE A 89 -11.97 -22.88 -13.41
CA PHE A 89 -12.38 -21.58 -12.89
C PHE A 89 -13.85 -21.53 -12.40
N SER A 90 -14.73 -22.33 -12.99
CA SER A 90 -16.13 -22.42 -12.55
C SER A 90 -16.30 -23.00 -11.14
N VAL A 91 -15.30 -23.69 -10.60
CA VAL A 91 -15.32 -24.18 -9.21
C VAL A 91 -15.27 -23.00 -8.25
N GLU A 92 -14.34 -22.10 -8.44
CA GLU A 92 -14.23 -20.88 -7.65
C GLU A 92 -15.49 -20.02 -7.74
N GLN A 93 -15.95 -19.73 -8.97
CA GLN A 93 -17.17 -18.95 -9.21
C GLN A 93 -18.39 -19.58 -8.54
N PHE A 94 -18.48 -20.92 -8.53
CA PHE A 94 -19.58 -21.61 -7.86
C PHE A 94 -19.48 -21.50 -6.34
N LEU A 95 -18.30 -21.68 -5.75
CA LEU A 95 -18.06 -21.64 -4.30
C LEU A 95 -18.31 -20.24 -3.69
N THR A 96 -18.11 -19.19 -4.47
CA THR A 96 -18.30 -17.79 -4.05
C THR A 96 -19.66 -17.21 -4.46
N SER A 97 -20.51 -18.01 -5.14
CA SER A 97 -21.79 -17.55 -5.67
C SER A 97 -22.93 -17.59 -4.67
N ASP A 98 -23.88 -16.64 -4.77
CA ASP A 98 -25.13 -16.62 -3.98
C ASP A 98 -25.99 -17.89 -4.18
N ARG A 99 -25.82 -18.57 -5.34
CA ARG A 99 -26.51 -19.85 -5.59
C ARG A 99 -26.11 -20.92 -4.58
N LEU A 100 -24.85 -20.93 -4.13
CA LEU A 100 -24.39 -21.88 -3.13
C LEU A 100 -24.86 -21.47 -1.73
N SER A 101 -24.83 -20.18 -1.40
CA SER A 101 -25.26 -19.69 -0.08
C SER A 101 -26.72 -19.98 0.20
N THR A 102 -27.58 -20.00 -0.84
CA THR A 102 -29.03 -20.29 -0.76
C THR A 102 -29.39 -21.76 -1.01
N SER A 103 -28.41 -22.62 -1.23
CA SER A 103 -28.58 -24.06 -1.51
C SER A 103 -28.90 -24.85 -0.25
N HIS A 104 -29.20 -26.17 -0.41
CA HIS A 104 -29.48 -27.09 0.69
C HIS A 104 -28.36 -27.09 1.73
N GLN A 105 -28.69 -27.19 3.03
CA GLN A 105 -27.76 -27.10 4.18
C GLN A 105 -26.47 -27.93 4.04
N ASP A 106 -26.53 -29.10 3.39
CA ASP A 106 -25.37 -29.98 3.20
C ASP A 106 -24.32 -29.42 2.23
N ILE A 107 -24.68 -28.45 1.39
CA ILE A 107 -23.81 -27.88 0.37
C ILE A 107 -23.52 -26.41 0.66
N SER A 108 -24.49 -25.66 1.21
CA SER A 108 -24.31 -24.24 1.54
C SER A 108 -23.17 -23.96 2.52
N ARG A 109 -22.81 -24.94 3.37
CA ARG A 109 -21.63 -24.85 4.26
C ARG A 109 -20.28 -24.69 3.52
N PHE A 110 -20.23 -25.00 2.22
CA PHE A 110 -19.05 -24.76 1.40
C PHE A 110 -19.06 -23.40 0.71
N TYR A 111 -20.08 -22.59 0.94
CA TYR A 111 -20.09 -21.21 0.50
C TYR A 111 -18.93 -20.44 1.11
N ILE A 112 -18.15 -19.78 0.27
CA ILE A 112 -16.98 -19.00 0.67
C ILE A 112 -17.37 -17.53 0.64
N ALA A 113 -17.60 -16.95 1.82
CA ALA A 113 -17.68 -15.51 1.97
C ALA A 113 -16.26 -14.92 1.84
N PRO A 114 -16.04 -13.93 0.97
CA PRO A 114 -14.70 -13.37 0.76
C PRO A 114 -14.03 -12.87 2.05
N GLU A 115 -14.77 -12.20 2.92
CA GLU A 115 -14.26 -11.74 4.21
C GLU A 115 -13.75 -12.87 5.12
N ASP A 116 -14.47 -14.00 5.16
CA ASP A 116 -14.08 -15.15 5.98
C ASP A 116 -12.82 -15.82 5.39
N ALA A 117 -12.73 -15.90 4.07
CA ALA A 117 -11.58 -16.43 3.38
C ALA A 117 -10.32 -15.56 3.60
N HIS A 118 -10.44 -14.25 3.44
CA HIS A 118 -9.36 -13.32 3.77
C HIS A 118 -8.98 -13.38 5.25
N THR A 119 -9.95 -13.48 6.16
CA THR A 119 -9.70 -13.65 7.61
C THR A 119 -8.88 -14.91 7.88
N THR A 120 -9.29 -16.05 7.33
CA THR A 120 -8.60 -17.33 7.49
C THR A 120 -7.15 -17.27 7.00
N LEU A 121 -6.94 -16.74 5.79
CA LEU A 121 -5.60 -16.65 5.22
C LEU A 121 -4.71 -15.65 5.98
N THR A 122 -5.28 -14.54 6.45
CA THR A 122 -4.53 -13.58 7.30
C THR A 122 -4.16 -14.20 8.64
N GLN A 123 -5.06 -14.95 9.27
CA GLN A 123 -4.77 -15.66 10.52
C GLN A 123 -3.62 -16.66 10.34
N ALA A 124 -3.60 -17.42 9.25
CA ALA A 124 -2.48 -18.33 8.92
C ALA A 124 -1.16 -17.57 8.73
N CYS A 125 -1.20 -16.44 8.02
CA CYS A 125 -0.03 -15.59 7.81
C CYS A 125 0.50 -15.02 9.14
N LEU A 126 -0.35 -14.46 9.97
CA LEU A 126 0.03 -13.92 11.28
C LEU A 126 0.57 -15.01 12.21
N ALA A 127 -0.10 -16.17 12.29
CA ALA A 127 0.37 -17.32 13.06
C ALA A 127 1.77 -17.77 12.62
N THR A 128 2.04 -17.71 11.32
CA THR A 128 3.37 -18.01 10.77
C THR A 128 4.40 -16.97 11.22
N LEU A 129 4.13 -15.68 11.05
CA LEU A 129 5.05 -14.60 11.41
C LEU A 129 5.33 -14.52 12.91
N LEU A 130 4.33 -14.81 13.76
CA LEU A 130 4.46 -14.82 15.21
C LEU A 130 5.24 -16.03 15.77
N ARG A 131 5.65 -16.97 14.93
CA ARG A 131 6.52 -18.11 15.31
C ARG A 131 8.00 -17.85 15.00
N LEU A 132 8.30 -16.80 14.25
CA LEU A 132 9.66 -16.51 13.83
C LEU A 132 10.42 -15.81 14.95
N ASP A 133 11.44 -16.46 15.47
CA ASP A 133 12.22 -15.98 16.64
C ASP A 133 13.24 -14.86 16.34
N GLY A 134 13.39 -14.50 15.06
CA GLY A 134 14.33 -13.46 14.62
C GLY A 134 15.80 -13.90 14.55
N SER A 135 16.16 -15.03 15.09
CA SER A 135 17.56 -15.53 15.14
C SER A 135 17.99 -16.22 13.83
N THR A 136 17.02 -16.72 13.07
CA THR A 136 17.26 -17.52 11.87
C THR A 136 17.48 -16.62 10.63
N SER A 137 18.46 -16.96 9.78
CA SER A 137 18.68 -16.24 8.51
C SER A 137 17.49 -16.39 7.56
N ASN A 138 17.30 -15.44 6.63
CA ASN A 138 16.16 -15.45 5.71
C ASN A 138 16.10 -16.76 4.90
N ASP A 139 17.23 -17.22 4.36
CA ASP A 139 17.28 -18.47 3.57
C ASP A 139 16.81 -19.69 4.36
N LYS A 140 17.19 -19.77 5.65
CA LYS A 140 16.75 -20.86 6.53
C LYS A 140 15.28 -20.72 6.92
N VAL A 141 14.78 -19.49 7.09
CA VAL A 141 13.35 -19.26 7.34
C VAL A 141 12.53 -19.72 6.15
N GLU A 142 12.90 -19.33 4.93
CA GLU A 142 12.17 -19.73 3.71
C GLU A 142 12.19 -21.24 3.48
N HIS A 143 13.26 -21.92 3.89
CA HIS A 143 13.36 -23.37 3.76
C HIS A 143 12.55 -24.13 4.82
N ASN A 144 12.59 -23.68 6.07
CA ASN A 144 11.97 -24.37 7.20
C ASN A 144 10.51 -24.00 7.44
N VAL A 145 10.08 -22.84 6.95
CA VAL A 145 8.72 -22.30 7.10
C VAL A 145 8.22 -21.82 5.74
N PRO A 146 7.74 -22.75 4.90
CA PRO A 146 7.34 -22.47 3.52
C PRO A 146 6.40 -21.30 3.34
N LEU A 147 5.45 -21.10 4.26
CA LEU A 147 4.47 -20.02 4.21
C LEU A 147 5.08 -18.65 4.57
N ALA A 148 6.27 -18.56 5.18
CA ALA A 148 6.83 -17.31 5.71
C ALA A 148 6.99 -16.21 4.66
N ARG A 149 7.42 -16.58 3.44
CA ARG A 149 7.57 -15.60 2.35
C ARG A 149 6.23 -15.06 1.89
N TYR A 150 5.26 -15.92 1.64
CA TYR A 150 3.90 -15.50 1.30
C TYR A 150 3.31 -14.61 2.41
N ALA A 151 3.40 -15.09 3.65
CA ALA A 151 2.90 -14.39 4.82
C ALA A 151 3.50 -12.98 4.92
N SER A 152 4.81 -12.84 4.79
CA SER A 152 5.46 -11.53 4.91
C SER A 152 5.05 -10.53 3.84
N GLN A 153 4.74 -11.00 2.63
CA GLN A 153 4.41 -10.16 1.47
C GLN A 153 2.92 -9.77 1.40
N HIS A 154 2.02 -10.68 1.74
CA HIS A 154 0.60 -10.55 1.37
C HIS A 154 -0.37 -10.42 2.54
N TRP A 155 0.06 -10.63 3.81
CA TRP A 155 -0.86 -10.58 4.95
C TRP A 155 -1.58 -9.21 5.09
N VAL A 156 -0.88 -8.10 4.77
CA VAL A 156 -1.45 -6.75 4.85
C VAL A 156 -2.59 -6.57 3.84
N GLU A 157 -2.39 -7.03 2.60
CA GLU A 157 -3.41 -6.98 1.55
C GLU A 157 -4.68 -7.72 1.98
N HIS A 158 -4.54 -8.92 2.55
CA HIS A 158 -5.67 -9.66 3.07
C HIS A 158 -6.31 -9.00 4.28
N ALA A 159 -5.52 -8.45 5.20
CA ALA A 159 -6.01 -7.75 6.39
C ALA A 159 -6.78 -6.46 6.06
N GLN A 160 -6.48 -5.81 4.95
CA GLN A 160 -7.17 -4.61 4.48
C GLN A 160 -8.53 -4.90 3.82
N PHE A 161 -8.86 -6.16 3.57
CA PHE A 161 -10.13 -6.51 2.94
C PHE A 161 -11.30 -6.37 3.94
N GLY A 162 -12.30 -5.55 3.62
CA GLY A 162 -13.50 -5.37 4.45
C GLY A 162 -13.18 -5.07 5.92
N MET A 163 -13.74 -5.88 6.82
CA MET A 163 -13.55 -5.76 8.27
C MET A 163 -12.55 -6.78 8.85
N VAL A 164 -11.70 -7.38 8.00
CA VAL A 164 -10.76 -8.43 8.42
C VAL A 164 -9.81 -7.93 9.51
N SER A 165 -9.22 -6.74 9.39
CA SER A 165 -8.29 -6.19 10.39
C SER A 165 -8.89 -6.13 11.80
N SER A 166 -10.15 -5.72 11.92
CA SER A 166 -10.86 -5.67 13.22
C SER A 166 -11.14 -7.06 13.78
N ARG A 167 -11.33 -8.08 12.92
CA ARG A 167 -11.55 -9.47 13.38
C ARG A 167 -10.29 -10.13 13.93
N ILE A 168 -9.12 -9.68 13.50
CA ILE A 168 -7.80 -10.26 13.84
C ILE A 168 -6.89 -9.27 14.58
N GLU A 169 -7.46 -8.23 15.16
CA GLU A 169 -6.77 -7.13 15.83
C GLU A 169 -5.70 -7.62 16.81
N ASP A 170 -6.03 -8.60 17.65
CA ASP A 170 -5.10 -9.20 18.61
C ASP A 170 -3.81 -9.75 17.97
N GLY A 171 -3.94 -10.46 16.85
CA GLY A 171 -2.80 -10.98 16.09
C GLY A 171 -1.93 -9.86 15.51
N ILE A 172 -2.56 -8.78 15.02
CA ILE A 172 -1.86 -7.61 14.49
C ILE A 172 -1.13 -6.88 15.62
N GLN A 173 -1.77 -6.63 16.76
CA GLN A 173 -1.15 -5.99 17.92
C GLN A 173 0.07 -6.79 18.39
N ARG A 174 -0.04 -8.13 18.49
CA ARG A 174 1.10 -9.00 18.85
C ARG A 174 2.25 -8.92 17.84
N LEU A 175 1.97 -8.81 16.54
CA LEU A 175 3.01 -8.66 15.52
C LEU A 175 3.75 -7.32 15.67
N PHE A 176 3.05 -6.26 16.04
CA PHE A 176 3.60 -4.91 16.20
C PHE A 176 4.18 -4.62 17.60
N ASP A 177 4.13 -5.57 18.53
CA ASP A 177 4.76 -5.46 19.85
C ASP A 177 6.28 -5.31 19.71
N SER A 178 6.78 -4.10 19.99
CA SER A 178 8.19 -3.76 19.86
C SER A 178 9.12 -4.49 20.84
N THR A 179 8.56 -5.12 21.89
CA THR A 179 9.32 -5.93 22.86
C THR A 179 9.65 -7.31 22.33
N LYS A 180 9.02 -7.73 21.23
CA LYS A 180 9.17 -9.03 20.59
C LYS A 180 9.91 -8.91 19.24
N PRO A 181 10.56 -9.98 18.78
CA PRO A 181 11.31 -9.94 17.53
C PRO A 181 10.42 -9.99 16.26
N TYR A 182 9.12 -10.20 16.40
CA TYR A 182 8.20 -10.49 15.29
C TYR A 182 8.15 -9.36 14.27
N PHE A 183 7.94 -8.13 14.73
CA PHE A 183 7.90 -6.95 13.88
C PHE A 183 9.20 -6.74 13.09
N SER A 184 10.35 -6.80 13.77
CA SER A 184 11.64 -6.65 13.13
C SER A 184 11.97 -7.80 12.16
N THR A 185 11.51 -9.01 12.46
CA THR A 185 11.66 -10.18 11.60
C THR A 185 10.81 -10.06 10.35
N TRP A 186 9.54 -9.64 10.48
CA TRP A 186 8.69 -9.36 9.34
C TRP A 186 9.34 -8.34 8.40
N LEU A 187 9.79 -7.18 8.90
CA LEU A 187 10.45 -6.15 8.09
C LEU A 187 11.80 -6.61 7.49
N ARG A 188 12.45 -7.60 8.07
CA ARG A 188 13.67 -8.20 7.53
C ARG A 188 13.36 -9.15 6.36
N LEU A 189 12.26 -9.90 6.45
CA LEU A 189 11.80 -10.80 5.38
C LEU A 189 11.23 -10.01 4.20
N TYR A 190 10.44 -8.99 4.48
CA TYR A 190 9.82 -8.15 3.47
C TYR A 190 9.60 -6.74 4.00
N ASN A 191 10.29 -5.78 3.42
CA ASN A 191 10.07 -4.38 3.78
C ASN A 191 9.01 -3.77 2.86
N ILE A 192 7.79 -3.61 3.38
CA ILE A 192 6.63 -3.06 2.65
C ILE A 192 6.84 -1.61 2.16
N ASP A 193 7.80 -0.88 2.72
CA ASP A 193 8.16 0.48 2.34
C ASP A 193 9.05 0.54 1.07
N TYR A 194 9.65 -0.60 0.73
CA TYR A 194 10.57 -0.76 -0.41
C TYR A 194 10.17 -1.98 -1.23
N ASN A 195 9.76 -1.79 -2.48
CA ASN A 195 9.56 -2.90 -3.40
C ASN A 195 10.88 -3.66 -3.62
N ASP A 196 10.82 -4.96 -3.90
CA ASP A 196 11.95 -5.89 -4.03
C ASP A 196 13.14 -5.38 -4.89
N HIS A 197 12.89 -4.55 -5.89
CA HIS A 197 13.93 -3.98 -6.75
C HIS A 197 14.88 -3.00 -6.05
N TRP A 198 14.47 -2.40 -4.93
CA TRP A 198 15.28 -1.43 -4.19
C TRP A 198 16.21 -2.08 -3.16
N ASN A 199 15.84 -3.25 -2.65
CA ASN A 199 16.65 -4.00 -1.69
C ASN A 199 17.97 -4.55 -2.27
N GLN A 200 18.04 -4.73 -3.61
CA GLN A 200 19.27 -5.20 -4.29
C GLN A 200 20.35 -4.13 -4.41
N SER A 201 20.04 -2.87 -4.20
CA SER A 201 20.96 -1.75 -4.41
C SER A 201 21.78 -1.35 -3.18
N GLY A 202 21.70 -2.08 -2.07
CA GLY A 202 22.56 -1.85 -0.89
C GLY A 202 22.37 -0.50 -0.17
N ASN A 203 21.35 0.29 -0.48
CA ASN A 203 21.05 1.58 0.11
C ASN A 203 20.39 1.44 1.51
N ALA A 204 21.10 0.79 2.42
CA ALA A 204 20.68 0.58 3.82
C ALA A 204 20.73 1.87 4.70
N ARG A 205 20.61 3.06 4.12
CA ARG A 205 20.79 4.33 4.86
C ARG A 205 19.51 4.96 5.39
N VAL A 206 18.33 4.47 5.01
CA VAL A 206 17.09 5.02 5.56
C VAL A 206 16.75 4.29 6.85
N ALA A 207 16.67 5.03 7.97
CA ALA A 207 16.23 4.45 9.23
C ALA A 207 14.86 3.80 9.09
N ARG A 208 14.69 2.60 9.67
CA ARG A 208 13.38 1.94 9.71
C ARG A 208 12.38 2.84 10.42
N GLY A 209 11.15 2.87 9.91
CA GLY A 209 10.05 3.56 10.57
C GLY A 209 9.69 2.92 11.91
N SER A 210 9.03 3.68 12.77
CA SER A 210 8.44 3.18 14.02
C SER A 210 7.27 2.22 13.75
N PRO A 211 6.79 1.43 14.73
CA PRO A 211 5.55 0.67 14.59
C PRO A 211 4.38 1.53 14.11
N LEU A 212 4.22 2.75 14.63
CA LEU A 212 3.17 3.66 14.19
C LEU A 212 3.33 4.07 12.71
N TYR A 213 4.56 4.24 12.22
CA TYR A 213 4.81 4.50 10.81
C TYR A 213 4.26 3.38 9.92
N TYR A 214 4.55 2.12 10.27
CA TYR A 214 4.08 0.98 9.47
C TYR A 214 2.58 0.70 9.65
N ALA A 215 2.02 0.91 10.85
CA ALA A 215 0.57 0.87 11.05
C ALA A 215 -0.15 1.89 10.16
N SER A 216 0.44 3.09 10.04
CA SER A 216 -0.06 4.17 9.19
C SER A 216 0.08 3.85 7.69
N LEU A 217 1.21 3.27 7.29
CA LEU A 217 1.47 2.82 5.91
C LEU A 217 0.50 1.71 5.49
N CYS A 218 0.12 0.83 6.43
CA CYS A 218 -0.82 -0.26 6.20
C CYS A 218 -2.30 0.17 6.35
N GLY A 219 -2.58 1.36 6.86
CA GLY A 219 -3.95 1.84 7.04
C GLY A 219 -4.69 1.22 8.24
N PHE A 220 -4.00 0.66 9.20
CA PHE A 220 -4.59 0.04 10.38
C PHE A 220 -4.91 1.09 11.45
N ARG A 221 -6.13 1.67 11.37
CA ARG A 221 -6.56 2.76 12.24
C ARG A 221 -6.59 2.37 13.70
N ASP A 222 -7.21 1.23 14.03
CA ASP A 222 -7.39 0.79 15.41
C ASP A 222 -6.04 0.47 16.06
N LEU A 223 -5.12 -0.17 15.31
CA LEU A 223 -3.74 -0.37 15.75
C LEU A 223 -3.00 0.96 15.94
N ALA A 224 -3.14 1.91 15.01
CA ALA A 224 -2.52 3.23 15.13
C ALA A 224 -3.02 3.97 16.37
N GLU A 225 -4.32 3.92 16.66
CA GLU A 225 -4.93 4.48 17.86
C GLU A 225 -4.38 3.84 19.15
N HIS A 226 -4.25 2.52 19.17
CA HIS A 226 -3.65 1.79 20.27
C HIS A 226 -2.18 2.19 20.50
N ILE A 227 -1.37 2.23 19.43
CA ILE A 227 0.04 2.63 19.54
C ILE A 227 0.16 4.10 19.99
N ILE A 228 -0.66 5.01 19.50
CA ILE A 228 -0.63 6.43 19.91
C ILE A 228 -0.94 6.58 21.39
N LYS A 229 -1.88 5.79 21.91
CA LYS A 229 -2.25 5.82 23.34
C LYS A 229 -1.09 5.40 24.24
N ASP A 230 -0.37 4.35 23.85
CA ASP A 230 0.73 3.80 24.64
C ASP A 230 2.07 4.51 24.37
N HIS A 231 2.26 5.05 23.16
CA HIS A 231 3.49 5.65 22.65
C HIS A 231 3.22 6.95 21.87
N PRO A 232 2.70 8.01 22.53
CA PRO A 232 2.36 9.27 21.86
C PRO A 232 3.54 9.96 21.20
N GLU A 233 4.77 9.69 21.67
CA GLU A 233 6.01 10.21 21.08
C GLU A 233 6.25 9.73 19.63
N GLN A 234 5.62 8.63 19.22
CA GLN A 234 5.76 8.10 17.87
C GLN A 234 4.99 8.91 16.81
N VAL A 235 4.05 9.77 17.19
CA VAL A 235 3.20 10.54 16.25
C VAL A 235 4.04 11.36 15.26
N ASN A 236 5.14 11.96 15.76
CA ASN A 236 6.09 12.73 14.95
C ASN A 236 7.46 12.04 14.84
N ALA A 237 7.54 10.74 15.12
CA ALA A 237 8.79 9.99 14.99
C ALA A 237 9.26 9.96 13.54
N THR A 238 10.56 10.16 13.35
CA THR A 238 11.18 10.15 12.03
C THR A 238 11.73 8.77 11.68
N GLY A 239 11.44 8.30 10.48
CA GLY A 239 11.92 7.01 9.96
C GLY A 239 11.06 6.53 8.79
N GLY A 240 11.51 5.47 8.11
CA GLY A 240 10.86 4.98 6.91
C GLY A 240 11.01 5.91 5.71
N ARG A 241 10.65 5.44 4.52
CA ARG A 241 10.83 6.19 3.26
C ARG A 241 10.09 7.53 3.24
N ARG A 242 8.92 7.61 3.88
CA ARG A 242 8.08 8.82 3.95
C ARG A 242 8.35 9.66 5.20
N ARG A 243 9.38 9.31 5.96
CA ARG A 243 9.95 10.01 7.10
C ARG A 243 9.03 10.22 8.31
N SER A 244 7.71 10.18 8.16
CA SER A 244 6.76 10.32 9.26
C SER A 244 5.54 9.39 9.09
N PRO A 245 4.85 9.03 10.20
CA PRO A 245 3.59 8.29 10.14
C PRO A 245 2.53 9.00 9.27
N LEU A 246 2.41 10.32 9.39
CA LEU A 246 1.49 11.11 8.57
C LEU A 246 1.84 11.03 7.08
N GLY A 247 3.13 11.15 6.73
CA GLY A 247 3.60 11.00 5.36
C GLY A 247 3.32 9.59 4.79
N ALA A 248 3.46 8.55 5.62
CA ALA A 248 3.15 7.17 5.23
C ALA A 248 1.65 6.96 4.96
N ALA A 249 0.79 7.48 5.86
CA ALA A 249 -0.67 7.40 5.70
C ALA A 249 -1.14 8.13 4.43
N LEU A 250 -0.67 9.34 4.19
CA LEU A 250 -1.05 10.16 3.04
C LEU A 250 -0.54 9.56 1.72
N TYR A 251 0.67 9.02 1.70
CA TYR A 251 1.22 8.33 0.52
C TYR A 251 0.34 7.16 0.04
N LYS A 252 -0.24 6.42 0.99
CA LYS A 252 -1.16 5.31 0.71
C LYS A 252 -2.64 5.75 0.69
N ARG A 253 -2.91 7.06 0.85
CA ARG A 253 -4.27 7.64 0.86
C ARG A 253 -5.17 7.11 1.98
N HIS A 254 -4.57 6.70 3.08
CA HIS A 254 -5.29 6.27 4.29
C HIS A 254 -5.74 7.49 5.11
N PHE A 255 -6.68 8.27 4.57
CA PHE A 255 -7.13 9.53 5.17
C PHE A 255 -7.72 9.37 6.58
N HIS A 256 -8.32 8.23 6.90
CA HIS A 256 -8.83 7.94 8.23
C HIS A 256 -7.73 7.79 9.30
N VAL A 257 -6.55 7.30 8.90
CA VAL A 257 -5.35 7.25 9.76
C VAL A 257 -4.69 8.62 9.80
N ALA A 258 -4.59 9.32 8.67
CA ALA A 258 -4.03 10.67 8.61
C ALA A 258 -4.81 11.64 9.51
N GLU A 259 -6.15 11.52 9.55
CA GLU A 259 -7.01 12.30 10.43
C GLU A 259 -6.73 12.00 11.91
N LEU A 260 -6.63 10.73 12.27
CA LEU A 260 -6.28 10.31 13.62
C LEU A 260 -4.93 10.89 14.06
N LEU A 261 -3.90 10.78 13.20
CA LEU A 261 -2.57 11.31 13.48
C LEU A 261 -2.59 12.84 13.67
N HIS A 262 -3.31 13.55 12.79
CA HIS A 262 -3.44 15.00 12.88
C HIS A 262 -4.14 15.45 14.17
N GLN A 263 -5.22 14.75 14.59
CA GLN A 263 -5.91 14.98 15.86
C GLN A 263 -4.99 14.79 17.09
N HIS A 264 -3.95 13.95 16.95
CA HIS A 264 -2.95 13.72 17.99
C HIS A 264 -1.66 14.54 17.79
N GLY A 265 -1.71 15.59 16.97
CA GLY A 265 -0.63 16.56 16.83
C GLY A 265 0.47 16.17 15.83
N ALA A 266 0.14 15.33 14.82
CA ALA A 266 1.05 15.13 13.70
C ALA A 266 1.22 16.44 12.91
N SER A 267 2.48 16.85 12.67
CA SER A 267 2.80 18.02 11.88
C SER A 267 2.53 17.77 10.38
N VAL A 268 1.87 18.72 9.73
CA VAL A 268 1.63 18.69 8.28
C VAL A 268 2.82 19.19 7.46
N ASP A 269 3.74 19.93 8.09
CA ASP A 269 4.89 20.56 7.44
C ASP A 269 6.19 19.73 7.60
N VAL A 270 6.06 18.44 7.87
CA VAL A 270 7.23 17.54 7.87
C VAL A 270 7.79 17.38 6.46
N THR A 271 9.12 17.26 6.38
CA THR A 271 9.82 17.05 5.11
C THR A 271 10.30 15.61 4.98
N ASP A 272 10.35 15.11 3.75
CA ASP A 272 10.97 13.84 3.41
C ASP A 272 12.51 13.93 3.36
N TYR A 273 13.20 12.87 2.92
CA TYR A 273 14.66 12.83 2.79
C TYR A 273 15.23 13.75 1.69
N ASN A 274 14.39 14.20 0.77
CA ASN A 274 14.74 15.17 -0.27
C ASN A 274 14.45 16.60 0.17
N ASN A 275 14.12 16.79 1.46
CA ASN A 275 13.68 18.06 2.02
C ASN A 275 12.40 18.62 1.35
N GLN A 276 11.55 17.74 0.81
CA GLN A 276 10.23 18.10 0.26
C GLN A 276 9.18 18.03 1.35
N THR A 277 8.32 19.06 1.44
CA THR A 277 7.14 18.98 2.30
C THR A 277 6.13 17.96 1.75
N LEU A 278 5.20 17.51 2.59
CA LEU A 278 4.13 16.60 2.14
C LEU A 278 3.30 17.20 1.00
N LEU A 279 3.07 18.52 1.04
CA LEU A 279 2.35 19.24 -0.01
C LEU A 279 3.16 19.30 -1.32
N GLN A 280 4.48 19.52 -1.23
CA GLN A 280 5.35 19.46 -2.41
C GLN A 280 5.35 18.05 -3.02
N ALA A 281 5.45 17.00 -2.20
CA ALA A 281 5.37 15.62 -2.69
C ALA A 281 4.03 15.32 -3.37
N ALA A 282 2.91 15.74 -2.77
CA ALA A 282 1.58 15.59 -3.39
C ALA A 282 1.46 16.37 -4.71
N SER A 283 2.14 17.52 -4.82
CA SER A 283 2.17 18.34 -6.05
C SER A 283 3.01 17.71 -7.15
N VAL A 284 4.10 17.01 -6.81
CA VAL A 284 4.92 16.24 -7.76
C VAL A 284 4.14 15.04 -8.30
N ASP A 285 3.44 14.32 -7.41
CA ASP A 285 2.74 13.07 -7.74
C ASP A 285 1.33 13.32 -8.34
N GLY A 286 0.83 14.57 -8.35
CA GLY A 286 -0.50 14.94 -8.85
C GLY A 286 -1.65 14.48 -7.94
N HIS A 287 -1.38 14.23 -6.67
CA HIS A 287 -2.37 13.77 -5.71
C HIS A 287 -3.23 14.93 -5.17
N SER A 288 -4.20 15.36 -5.96
CA SER A 288 -5.06 16.51 -5.65
C SER A 288 -5.87 16.34 -4.35
N ASP A 289 -6.30 15.12 -4.02
CA ASP A 289 -7.01 14.80 -2.79
C ASP A 289 -6.11 14.92 -1.54
N VAL A 290 -4.84 14.49 -1.63
CA VAL A 290 -3.84 14.65 -0.57
C VAL A 290 -3.49 16.12 -0.39
N ALA A 291 -3.25 16.85 -1.49
CA ALA A 291 -2.96 18.27 -1.45
C ALA A 291 -4.13 19.05 -0.79
N ARG A 292 -5.37 18.76 -1.16
CA ARG A 292 -6.57 19.36 -0.55
C ARG A 292 -6.68 19.04 0.95
N TRP A 293 -6.37 17.81 1.34
CA TRP A 293 -6.37 17.40 2.74
C TRP A 293 -5.35 18.19 3.56
N LEU A 294 -4.13 18.36 3.03
CA LEU A 294 -3.04 19.10 3.66
C LEU A 294 -3.34 20.60 3.78
N LEU A 295 -3.80 21.23 2.70
CA LEU A 295 -4.14 22.64 2.67
C LEU A 295 -5.27 22.99 3.67
N LYS A 296 -6.30 22.14 3.76
CA LYS A 296 -7.37 22.30 4.76
C LYS A 296 -6.88 22.24 6.20
N ARG A 297 -5.69 21.70 6.45
CA ARG A 297 -5.07 21.57 7.79
C ARG A 297 -3.89 22.50 8.01
N GLY A 298 -3.75 23.50 7.13
CA GLY A 298 -2.82 24.60 7.29
C GLY A 298 -1.40 24.30 6.80
N ALA A 299 -1.21 23.30 5.91
CA ALA A 299 0.06 23.15 5.23
C ALA A 299 0.41 24.41 4.43
N ASP A 300 1.67 24.85 4.49
CA ASP A 300 2.14 26.06 3.82
C ASP A 300 2.13 25.89 2.29
N PRO A 301 1.25 26.60 1.55
CA PRO A 301 1.12 26.44 0.10
C PRO A 301 2.27 27.09 -0.70
N ILE A 302 3.11 27.91 -0.05
CA ILE A 302 4.21 28.63 -0.71
C ILE A 302 5.60 28.17 -0.26
N SER A 303 5.66 27.12 0.56
CA SER A 303 6.91 26.59 1.09
C SER A 303 7.90 26.24 -0.01
N GLN A 304 9.11 26.76 0.09
CA GLN A 304 10.25 26.50 -0.81
C GLN A 304 11.41 25.87 -0.01
N GLN A 305 11.11 24.82 0.77
CA GLN A 305 12.09 24.16 1.64
C GLN A 305 13.29 23.55 0.89
N ASN A 306 13.15 23.37 -0.40
CA ASN A 306 14.21 22.85 -1.27
C ASN A 306 14.39 23.74 -2.51
N ASP A 307 15.44 23.47 -3.29
CA ASP A 307 15.74 24.19 -4.52
C ASP A 307 14.74 23.93 -5.67
N LEU A 308 13.73 23.12 -5.47
CA LEU A 308 12.77 22.71 -6.50
C LEU A 308 11.60 23.70 -6.69
N GLY A 309 11.46 24.68 -5.78
CA GLY A 309 10.40 25.67 -5.82
C GLY A 309 9.16 25.32 -4.98
N ALA A 310 8.19 26.22 -4.98
CA ALA A 310 6.92 26.05 -4.28
C ALA A 310 6.05 24.94 -4.92
N PRO A 311 5.02 24.41 -4.21
CA PRO A 311 4.11 23.40 -4.72
C PRO A 311 3.55 23.68 -6.12
N ILE A 312 3.22 24.95 -6.43
CA ILE A 312 2.70 25.33 -7.75
C ILE A 312 3.73 25.12 -8.89
N HIS A 313 5.02 25.36 -8.64
CA HIS A 313 6.07 25.11 -9.61
C HIS A 313 6.20 23.61 -9.90
N LEU A 314 6.12 22.79 -8.84
CA LEU A 314 6.23 21.34 -8.94
C LEU A 314 5.02 20.73 -9.67
N ALA A 315 3.81 21.16 -9.34
CA ALA A 315 2.59 20.75 -10.04
C ALA A 315 2.64 21.13 -11.53
N THR A 316 3.15 22.32 -11.85
CA THR A 316 3.30 22.81 -13.21
C THR A 316 4.34 21.98 -13.98
N ALA A 317 5.53 21.80 -13.41
CA ALA A 317 6.61 21.07 -14.03
C ALA A 317 6.22 19.60 -14.32
N ASN A 318 5.37 19.00 -13.49
CA ASN A 318 4.90 17.62 -13.65
C ASN A 318 3.60 17.50 -14.46
N GLY A 319 2.87 18.59 -14.67
CA GLY A 319 1.67 18.61 -15.53
C GLY A 319 0.38 18.21 -14.81
N HIS A 320 0.14 18.77 -13.62
CA HIS A 320 -1.00 18.44 -12.78
C HIS A 320 -1.96 19.64 -12.64
N PRO A 321 -2.85 19.90 -13.62
CA PRO A 321 -3.73 21.06 -13.64
C PRO A 321 -4.66 21.12 -12.43
N GLU A 322 -5.18 20.00 -11.94
CA GLU A 322 -6.09 19.98 -10.78
C GLU A 322 -5.41 20.47 -9.50
N VAL A 323 -4.11 20.16 -9.35
CA VAL A 323 -3.33 20.66 -8.20
C VAL A 323 -3.04 22.16 -8.34
N ILE A 324 -2.73 22.61 -9.56
CA ILE A 324 -2.52 24.05 -9.85
C ILE A 324 -3.79 24.83 -9.51
N GLU A 325 -4.95 24.42 -10.03
CA GLU A 325 -6.23 25.07 -9.76
C GLU A 325 -6.51 25.16 -8.26
N MET A 326 -6.29 24.06 -7.56
CA MET A 326 -6.48 24.02 -6.11
C MET A 326 -5.55 24.99 -5.37
N LEU A 327 -4.27 25.04 -5.72
CA LEU A 327 -3.33 25.97 -5.10
C LEU A 327 -3.74 27.42 -5.33
N LEU A 328 -4.27 27.74 -6.51
CA LEU A 328 -4.80 29.07 -6.83
C LEU A 328 -6.07 29.42 -5.99
N GLU A 329 -6.91 28.42 -5.66
CA GLU A 329 -8.04 28.58 -4.72
C GLU A 329 -7.57 28.98 -3.31
N TYR A 330 -6.33 28.62 -2.93
CA TYR A 330 -5.69 29.02 -1.67
C TYR A 330 -4.82 30.29 -1.80
N GLU A 331 -5.14 31.12 -2.78
CA GLU A 331 -4.54 32.46 -3.00
C GLU A 331 -3.02 32.42 -3.24
N VAL A 332 -2.49 31.28 -3.71
CA VAL A 332 -1.08 31.21 -4.14
C VAL A 332 -0.88 32.15 -5.32
N ASN A 333 0.16 33.01 -5.26
CA ASN A 333 0.48 33.91 -6.35
C ASN A 333 0.85 33.12 -7.60
N ILE A 334 0.06 33.26 -8.67
CA ILE A 334 0.26 32.60 -9.95
C ILE A 334 1.60 32.96 -10.62
N ASP A 335 2.15 34.14 -10.32
CA ASP A 335 3.43 34.63 -10.80
C ASP A 335 4.55 34.49 -9.77
N SER A 336 4.37 33.61 -8.76
CA SER A 336 5.43 33.31 -7.81
C SER A 336 6.70 32.84 -8.54
N ALA A 337 7.84 33.34 -8.09
CA ALA A 337 9.14 33.01 -8.71
C ALA A 337 9.85 31.90 -7.93
N ASP A 338 10.44 30.95 -8.64
CA ASP A 338 11.39 30.00 -8.07
C ASP A 338 12.76 30.67 -7.81
N LYS A 339 13.75 29.88 -7.36
CA LYS A 339 15.11 30.37 -7.11
C LYS A 339 15.81 30.98 -8.34
N ASP A 340 15.41 30.59 -9.54
CA ASP A 340 15.95 31.10 -10.80
C ASP A 340 15.13 32.28 -11.35
N GLY A 341 14.10 32.72 -10.61
CA GLY A 341 13.18 33.76 -11.02
C GLY A 341 12.09 33.30 -11.98
N ARG A 342 11.99 31.99 -12.23
CA ARG A 342 11.02 31.43 -13.16
C ARG A 342 9.65 31.32 -12.49
N THR A 343 8.62 31.83 -13.18
CA THR A 343 7.23 31.64 -12.79
C THR A 343 6.71 30.26 -13.26
N PRO A 344 5.56 29.79 -12.76
CA PRO A 344 4.92 28.59 -13.30
C PRO A 344 4.76 28.64 -14.83
N LEU A 345 4.44 29.82 -15.39
CA LEU A 345 4.29 29.98 -16.84
C LEU A 345 5.61 29.73 -17.60
N HIS A 346 6.77 30.13 -17.06
CA HIS A 346 8.07 29.78 -17.64
C HIS A 346 8.27 28.25 -17.70
N LEU A 347 7.95 27.56 -16.60
CA LEU A 347 8.11 26.10 -16.51
C LEU A 347 7.17 25.36 -17.47
N ALA A 348 5.91 25.80 -17.56
CA ALA A 348 4.95 25.23 -18.50
C ALA A 348 5.36 25.43 -19.95
N SER A 349 5.84 26.65 -20.28
CA SER A 349 6.30 27.01 -21.65
C SER A 349 7.53 26.20 -22.06
N SER A 350 8.54 26.13 -21.19
CA SER A 350 9.77 25.37 -21.46
C SER A 350 9.53 23.85 -21.56
N SER A 351 8.47 23.34 -20.90
CA SER A 351 8.07 21.93 -20.96
C SER A 351 7.09 21.62 -22.10
N GLY A 352 6.64 22.64 -22.85
CA GLY A 352 5.70 22.47 -23.98
C GLY A 352 4.29 22.02 -23.56
N LYS A 353 3.88 22.31 -22.31
CA LYS A 353 2.60 21.84 -21.73
C LYS A 353 1.47 22.82 -22.07
N ALA A 354 0.92 22.76 -23.29
CA ALA A 354 -0.05 23.71 -23.80
C ALA A 354 -1.31 23.86 -22.92
N GLU A 355 -1.81 22.76 -22.36
CA GLU A 355 -2.97 22.77 -21.45
C GLU A 355 -2.68 23.59 -20.18
N ILE A 356 -1.50 23.38 -19.55
CA ILE A 356 -1.09 24.15 -18.38
C ILE A 356 -0.84 25.61 -18.72
N VAL A 357 -0.20 25.89 -19.86
CA VAL A 357 -0.01 27.27 -20.35
C VAL A 357 -1.34 27.97 -20.49
N ARG A 358 -2.32 27.34 -21.13
CA ARG A 358 -3.67 27.90 -21.27
C ARG A 358 -4.30 28.14 -19.91
N LEU A 359 -4.28 27.16 -19.03
CA LEU A 359 -4.80 27.29 -17.67
C LEU A 359 -4.22 28.51 -16.94
N LEU A 360 -2.90 28.65 -16.94
CA LEU A 360 -2.22 29.74 -16.26
C LEU A 360 -2.57 31.12 -16.88
N LEU A 361 -2.58 31.21 -18.21
CA LEU A 361 -2.94 32.45 -18.91
C LEU A 361 -4.40 32.84 -18.68
N ASP A 362 -5.34 31.88 -18.73
CA ASP A 362 -6.76 32.10 -18.46
C ASP A 362 -7.00 32.57 -17.00
N ARG A 363 -6.08 32.19 -16.07
CA ARG A 363 -6.09 32.64 -14.67
C ARG A 363 -5.28 33.90 -14.41
N GLY A 364 -4.79 34.57 -15.49
CA GLY A 364 -4.16 35.88 -15.43
C GLY A 364 -2.65 35.88 -15.15
N ALA A 365 -1.94 34.78 -15.43
CA ALA A 365 -0.49 34.76 -15.35
C ALA A 365 0.14 35.80 -16.30
N ASN A 366 1.22 36.47 -15.85
CA ASN A 366 1.92 37.45 -16.63
C ASN A 366 2.73 36.80 -17.77
N ALA A 367 2.22 36.94 -19.01
CA ALA A 367 2.86 36.39 -20.22
C ALA A 367 4.25 37.01 -20.51
N ASN A 368 4.57 38.17 -19.92
CA ASN A 368 5.82 38.92 -20.08
C ASN A 368 6.70 38.92 -18.83
N ALA A 369 6.47 38.01 -17.88
CA ALA A 369 7.36 37.83 -16.74
C ALA A 369 8.79 37.51 -17.22
N VAL A 370 9.79 37.96 -16.46
CA VAL A 370 11.20 37.80 -16.83
C VAL A 370 11.93 37.05 -15.72
N ASP A 371 12.66 36.00 -16.05
CA ASP A 371 13.48 35.25 -15.10
C ASP A 371 14.82 35.98 -14.82
N LYS A 372 15.65 35.42 -13.94
CA LYS A 372 16.96 36.03 -13.60
C LYS A 372 17.95 36.13 -14.76
N ASN A 373 17.75 35.39 -15.85
CA ASN A 373 18.57 35.40 -17.04
C ASN A 373 18.02 36.35 -18.11
N GLY A 374 16.91 37.02 -17.85
CA GLY A 374 16.23 37.87 -18.81
C GLY A 374 15.32 37.13 -19.78
N TRP A 375 15.04 35.85 -19.54
CA TRP A 375 14.17 35.06 -20.41
C TRP A 375 12.69 35.28 -20.05
N THR A 376 11.84 35.37 -21.09
CA THR A 376 10.37 35.35 -20.95
C THR A 376 9.82 33.95 -21.23
N PRO A 377 8.57 33.63 -20.84
CA PRO A 377 7.93 32.37 -21.21
C PRO A 377 7.96 32.11 -22.73
N LEU A 378 7.79 33.17 -23.54
CA LEU A 378 7.84 33.06 -24.99
C LEU A 378 9.23 32.67 -25.52
N SER A 379 10.30 33.21 -24.93
CA SER A 379 11.67 32.88 -25.33
C SER A 379 12.12 31.46 -24.97
N LEU A 380 11.40 30.80 -24.03
CA LEU A 380 11.69 29.44 -23.61
C LEU A 380 10.85 28.38 -24.32
N THR A 381 9.84 28.78 -25.11
CA THR A 381 8.99 27.83 -25.81
C THR A 381 9.66 27.28 -27.07
N TRP A 382 9.39 26.03 -27.38
CA TRP A 382 9.87 25.31 -28.56
C TRP A 382 8.71 24.68 -29.36
N THR A 383 7.45 24.87 -28.92
CA THR A 383 6.25 24.36 -29.59
C THR A 383 5.41 25.51 -30.16
N THR A 384 4.95 25.36 -31.39
CA THR A 384 4.12 26.38 -32.08
C THR A 384 2.77 26.59 -31.38
N GLU A 385 2.23 25.59 -30.70
CA GLU A 385 0.97 25.72 -29.97
C GLU A 385 1.16 26.62 -28.75
N VAL A 386 2.20 26.42 -27.94
CA VAL A 386 2.49 27.25 -26.76
C VAL A 386 2.86 28.67 -27.21
N GLU A 387 3.66 28.83 -28.27
CA GLU A 387 3.98 30.14 -28.84
C GLU A 387 2.72 30.92 -29.19
N ARG A 388 1.79 30.29 -29.92
CA ARG A 388 0.52 30.92 -30.28
C ARG A 388 -0.30 31.31 -29.04
N LEU A 389 -0.44 30.42 -28.05
CA LEU A 389 -1.16 30.72 -26.82
C LEU A 389 -0.58 31.93 -26.09
N LEU A 390 0.73 32.04 -25.99
CA LEU A 390 1.41 33.16 -25.36
C LEU A 390 1.17 34.47 -26.13
N LEU A 391 1.30 34.46 -27.45
CA LEU A 391 1.06 35.61 -28.32
C LEU A 391 -0.40 36.08 -28.26
N ASP A 392 -1.36 35.16 -28.29
CA ASP A 392 -2.79 35.44 -28.18
C ASP A 392 -3.14 36.11 -26.83
N HIS A 393 -2.31 35.89 -25.77
CA HIS A 393 -2.45 36.52 -24.46
C HIS A 393 -1.46 37.68 -24.22
N GLY A 394 -0.93 38.25 -25.31
CA GLY A 394 -0.15 39.51 -25.24
C GLY A 394 1.33 39.31 -24.85
N ALA A 395 1.90 38.14 -25.04
CA ALA A 395 3.34 38.00 -24.93
C ALA A 395 4.03 38.82 -26.04
N SER A 396 5.03 39.59 -25.65
CA SER A 396 5.85 40.37 -26.61
C SER A 396 7.03 39.52 -27.03
N PRO A 397 7.36 39.45 -28.34
CA PRO A 397 8.64 38.90 -28.75
C PRO A 397 9.73 39.72 -28.07
N GLY A 398 10.52 39.12 -27.19
CA GLY A 398 11.54 39.79 -26.41
C GLY A 398 12.54 40.51 -27.36
N GLY A 399 12.92 41.73 -26.97
CA GLY A 399 13.94 42.47 -27.63
C GLY A 399 15.36 41.90 -27.41
#